data_03dce229f19f94da84e562d2621676e6
#
_entry.id   03dce229f19f94da84e562d2621676e6
#
_cell.length_a   1.000
_cell.length_b   1.000
_cell.length_c   1.000
_cell.angle_alpha   90.00
_cell.angle_beta   90.00
_cell.angle_gamma   90.00
#
_symmetry.space_group_name_H-M   'P 1'
#
loop_
_entity.id
_entity.type
_entity.pdbx_description
1 polymer ?
#
loop_
_entity_poly.entity_id
_entity_poly.type
_entity_poly.pdbx_seq_one_letter_code
_entity_poly.pdbx_strand_id
1 'polypeptide(L)'
;MTDDKTIRVFVAKPKQQTPKQHPTHTLSILNLIRWKNLLMIALVQLLIKYALFEPFLKTTELTITLNAFGFGLLVLSSICIAAAGNIINDIYDVETDLVNRPSKVVVGKSISEKTAYILFITFNVVGVLIGFYLSNLVGRSGFFAIFVIISALLYVYASYLKQTLLLGNIAISILVAMSILIVGVFELIPVITSQNQTTQFTFFKLLLDYAIFAFLINMVREIIKDIEDVDGDYKSGMNT
;
A
#
# COMPACT_ATOMS: atom_id res chain seq x y z
N MET A 1 -63.93 -36.90 31.57
CA MET A 1 -63.41 -36.90 30.20
C MET A 1 -62.69 -35.61 30.01
N THR A 2 -61.39 -35.54 30.41
CA THR A 2 -60.55 -34.36 30.32
C THR A 2 -59.38 -34.69 29.40
N ASP A 3 -59.40 -34.03 28.26
CA ASP A 3 -58.42 -34.24 27.16
C ASP A 3 -57.13 -33.44 27.49
N ASP A 4 -56.07 -34.16 27.80
CA ASP A 4 -54.76 -33.59 28.12
C ASP A 4 -53.94 -33.48 26.83
N LYS A 5 -53.95 -32.30 26.20
CA LYS A 5 -53.13 -31.97 25.03
C LYS A 5 -51.73 -31.58 25.47
N THR A 6 -50.84 -32.54 25.53
CA THR A 6 -49.40 -32.32 25.75
C THR A 6 -48.75 -31.58 24.57
N ILE A 7 -48.47 -30.30 24.72
CA ILE A 7 -47.74 -29.48 23.74
C ILE A 7 -46.26 -29.87 23.79
N ARG A 8 -45.78 -30.61 22.78
CA ARG A 8 -44.37 -30.88 22.59
C ARG A 8 -43.67 -29.62 22.05
N VAL A 9 -42.97 -28.90 22.91
CA VAL A 9 -42.06 -27.82 22.50
C VAL A 9 -40.85 -28.43 21.81
N PHE A 10 -40.73 -28.25 20.50
CA PHE A 10 -39.51 -28.58 19.75
C PHE A 10 -38.42 -27.58 20.10
N VAL A 11 -37.52 -27.92 21.02
CA VAL A 11 -36.29 -27.17 21.26
C VAL A 11 -35.34 -27.49 20.10
N ALA A 12 -35.16 -26.55 19.20
CA ALA A 12 -34.15 -26.65 18.13
C ALA A 12 -32.76 -26.79 18.75
N LYS A 13 -32.05 -27.88 18.42
CA LYS A 13 -30.66 -28.07 18.84
C LYS A 13 -29.82 -26.89 18.33
N PRO A 14 -28.96 -26.29 19.20
CA PRO A 14 -28.05 -25.24 18.74
C PRO A 14 -27.18 -25.79 17.62
N LYS A 15 -27.11 -25.05 16.48
CA LYS A 15 -26.19 -25.36 15.38
C LYS A 15 -24.78 -25.43 15.94
N GLN A 16 -24.16 -26.59 15.89
CA GLN A 16 -22.73 -26.74 16.17
C GLN A 16 -21.98 -25.81 15.21
N GLN A 17 -21.37 -24.77 15.77
CA GLN A 17 -20.43 -23.93 15.03
C GLN A 17 -19.22 -24.81 14.70
N THR A 18 -19.04 -25.09 13.39
CA THR A 18 -17.81 -25.70 12.91
C THR A 18 -16.61 -24.89 13.40
N PRO A 19 -15.54 -25.50 13.92
CA PRO A 19 -14.35 -24.78 14.37
C PRO A 19 -13.85 -23.93 13.20
N LYS A 20 -13.82 -22.59 13.36
CA LYS A 20 -13.17 -21.72 12.38
C LYS A 20 -11.70 -22.13 12.33
N GLN A 21 -11.28 -22.71 11.21
CA GLN A 21 -9.88 -23.02 10.98
C GLN A 21 -9.08 -21.72 11.16
N HIS A 22 -8.15 -21.69 12.10
CA HIS A 22 -7.21 -20.60 12.22
C HIS A 22 -6.40 -20.50 10.91
N PRO A 23 -6.34 -19.33 10.26
CA PRO A 23 -5.56 -19.19 9.04
C PRO A 23 -4.11 -19.62 9.31
N THR A 24 -3.51 -20.32 8.36
CA THR A 24 -2.10 -20.71 8.45
C THR A 24 -1.23 -19.45 8.60
N HIS A 25 -0.11 -19.54 9.29
CA HIS A 25 0.82 -18.40 9.51
C HIS A 25 1.16 -17.65 8.20
N THR A 26 1.32 -18.36 7.10
CA THR A 26 1.59 -17.78 5.77
C THR A 26 0.44 -16.90 5.27
N LEU A 27 -0.81 -17.33 5.41
CA LEU A 27 -1.97 -16.52 5.03
C LEU A 27 -2.09 -15.26 5.91
N SER A 28 -1.72 -15.34 7.18
CA SER A 28 -1.73 -14.19 8.08
C SER A 28 -0.69 -13.14 7.67
N ILE A 29 0.52 -13.52 7.25
CA ILE A 29 1.55 -12.59 6.76
C ILE A 29 1.10 -11.94 5.45
N LEU A 30 0.56 -12.71 4.50
CA LEU A 30 0.05 -12.18 3.24
C LEU A 30 -1.08 -11.15 3.47
N ASN A 31 -1.96 -11.41 4.43
CA ASN A 31 -3.02 -10.47 4.79
C ASN A 31 -2.44 -9.21 5.44
N LEU A 32 -1.46 -9.33 6.35
CA LEU A 32 -0.80 -8.22 7.01
C LEU A 32 -0.12 -7.26 6.02
N ILE A 33 0.62 -7.80 5.03
CA ILE A 33 1.27 -6.98 4.01
C ILE A 33 0.27 -6.48 2.93
N ARG A 34 -0.99 -6.93 2.96
CA ARG A 34 -2.02 -6.62 1.94
C ARG A 34 -1.55 -6.96 0.52
N TRP A 35 -1.08 -8.19 0.31
CA TRP A 35 -0.43 -8.66 -0.90
C TRP A 35 -1.12 -8.25 -2.22
N LYS A 36 -2.46 -8.18 -2.24
CA LYS A 36 -3.22 -7.73 -3.43
C LYS A 36 -2.91 -6.30 -3.82
N ASN A 37 -2.75 -5.41 -2.83
CA ASN A 37 -2.38 -4.01 -3.08
C ASN A 37 -0.94 -3.92 -3.58
N LEU A 38 -0.02 -4.74 -3.03
CA LEU A 38 1.37 -4.81 -3.48
C LEU A 38 1.46 -5.32 -4.93
N LEU A 39 0.65 -6.32 -5.28
CA LEU A 39 0.55 -6.81 -6.66
C LEU A 39 0.08 -5.71 -7.63
N MET A 40 -0.89 -4.89 -7.22
CA MET A 40 -1.35 -3.76 -8.04
C MET A 40 -0.25 -2.71 -8.25
N ILE A 41 0.54 -2.37 -7.22
CA ILE A 41 1.69 -1.48 -7.36
C ILE A 41 2.68 -2.05 -8.38
N ALA A 42 3.06 -3.33 -8.23
CA ALA A 42 3.96 -4.00 -9.16
C ALA A 42 3.41 -3.99 -10.59
N LEU A 43 2.14 -4.36 -10.77
CA LEU A 43 1.50 -4.40 -12.08
C LEU A 43 1.50 -3.03 -12.76
N VAL A 44 1.14 -1.96 -12.04
CA VAL A 44 1.13 -0.59 -12.58
C VAL A 44 2.53 -0.18 -13.01
N GLN A 45 3.55 -0.41 -12.19
CA GLN A 45 4.94 -0.08 -12.52
C GLN A 45 5.44 -0.88 -13.75
N LEU A 46 5.12 -2.18 -13.82
CA LEU A 46 5.44 -3.01 -14.98
C LEU A 46 4.73 -2.52 -16.25
N LEU A 47 3.46 -2.16 -16.17
CA LEU A 47 2.71 -1.61 -17.32
C LEU A 47 3.31 -0.28 -17.79
N ILE A 48 3.74 0.60 -16.89
CA ILE A 48 4.41 1.85 -17.26
C ILE A 48 5.69 1.55 -18.06
N LYS A 49 6.54 0.65 -17.61
CA LYS A 49 7.77 0.34 -18.32
C LYS A 49 7.49 -0.38 -19.64
N TYR A 50 6.79 -1.53 -19.59
CA TYR A 50 6.71 -2.45 -20.72
C TYR A 50 5.59 -2.12 -21.70
N ALA A 51 4.50 -1.51 -21.26
CA ALA A 51 3.38 -1.15 -22.14
C ALA A 51 3.35 0.33 -22.53
N LEU A 52 3.92 1.23 -21.69
CA LEU A 52 3.94 2.67 -22.00
C LEU A 52 5.28 3.14 -22.56
N PHE A 53 6.44 2.75 -21.98
CA PHE A 53 7.74 3.27 -22.42
C PHE A 53 8.35 2.44 -23.57
N GLU A 54 8.48 1.13 -23.40
CA GLU A 54 9.21 0.28 -24.36
C GLU A 54 8.69 0.36 -25.82
N PRO A 55 7.37 0.45 -26.10
CA PRO A 55 6.90 0.59 -27.48
C PRO A 55 7.41 1.85 -28.20
N PHE A 56 7.71 2.91 -27.45
CA PHE A 56 8.13 4.20 -28.01
C PHE A 56 9.65 4.37 -28.12
N LEU A 57 10.46 3.49 -27.50
CA LEU A 57 11.93 3.58 -27.56
C LEU A 57 12.49 3.53 -28.97
N LYS A 58 11.79 2.86 -29.91
CA LYS A 58 12.24 2.72 -31.31
C LYS A 58 11.66 3.77 -32.25
N THR A 59 10.58 4.44 -31.84
CA THR A 59 9.81 5.34 -32.73
C THR A 59 9.96 6.80 -32.34
N THR A 60 10.50 7.07 -31.16
CA THR A 60 10.73 8.41 -30.63
C THR A 60 12.13 8.52 -30.04
N GLU A 61 12.51 9.72 -29.59
CA GLU A 61 13.76 9.96 -28.87
C GLU A 61 13.68 9.59 -27.38
N LEU A 62 12.66 8.82 -26.99
CA LEU A 62 12.51 8.34 -25.60
C LEU A 62 13.68 7.43 -25.26
N THR A 63 14.27 7.65 -24.08
CA THR A 63 15.30 6.78 -23.51
C THR A 63 14.94 6.46 -22.06
N ILE A 64 15.32 5.26 -21.61
CA ILE A 64 15.09 4.79 -20.23
C ILE A 64 16.43 4.37 -19.62
N THR A 65 16.52 4.50 -18.30
CA THR A 65 17.78 4.32 -17.56
C THR A 65 18.02 2.88 -17.13
N LEU A 66 16.98 2.26 -16.52
CA LEU A 66 17.14 0.97 -15.84
C LEU A 66 16.95 -0.19 -16.83
N ASN A 67 17.89 -1.13 -16.79
CA ASN A 67 17.68 -2.44 -17.41
C ASN A 67 16.61 -3.25 -16.64
N ALA A 68 16.25 -4.44 -17.13
CA ALA A 68 15.21 -5.26 -16.50
C ALA A 68 15.52 -5.61 -15.04
N PHE A 69 16.76 -5.87 -14.68
CA PHE A 69 17.18 -6.17 -13.32
C PHE A 69 17.04 -4.94 -12.41
N GLY A 70 17.59 -3.78 -12.82
CA GLY A 70 17.49 -2.53 -12.06
C GLY A 70 16.03 -2.11 -11.87
N PHE A 71 15.19 -2.27 -12.90
CA PHE A 71 13.78 -2.00 -12.78
C PHE A 71 13.05 -2.98 -11.83
N GLY A 72 13.40 -4.26 -11.88
CA GLY A 72 12.90 -5.24 -10.91
C GLY A 72 13.24 -4.87 -9.46
N LEU A 73 14.44 -4.32 -9.23
CA LEU A 73 14.80 -3.78 -7.91
C LEU A 73 13.98 -2.54 -7.54
N LEU A 74 13.63 -1.66 -8.48
CA LEU A 74 12.76 -0.51 -8.21
C LEU A 74 11.36 -0.96 -7.78
N VAL A 75 10.78 -1.92 -8.49
CA VAL A 75 9.51 -2.54 -8.13
C VAL A 75 9.60 -3.20 -6.75
N LEU A 76 10.65 -3.96 -6.48
CA LEU A 76 10.86 -4.62 -5.18
C LEU A 76 10.99 -3.61 -4.04
N SER A 77 11.74 -2.52 -4.23
CA SER A 77 11.85 -1.43 -3.25
C SER A 77 10.48 -0.83 -2.94
N SER A 78 9.69 -0.52 -3.97
CA SER A 78 8.33 0.02 -3.83
C SER A 78 7.43 -0.93 -3.06
N ILE A 79 7.47 -2.24 -3.37
CA ILE A 79 6.72 -3.28 -2.67
C ILE A 79 7.13 -3.37 -1.20
N CYS A 80 8.44 -3.38 -0.91
CA CYS A 80 8.94 -3.47 0.46
C CYS A 80 8.48 -2.27 1.31
N ILE A 81 8.62 -1.06 0.80
CA ILE A 81 8.21 0.15 1.53
C ILE A 81 6.68 0.18 1.72
N ALA A 82 5.91 -0.20 0.70
CA ALA A 82 4.45 -0.28 0.82
C ALA A 82 4.01 -1.37 1.80
N ALA A 83 4.69 -2.53 1.83
CA ALA A 83 4.45 -3.58 2.81
C ALA A 83 4.73 -3.08 4.23
N ALA A 84 5.85 -2.39 4.45
CA ALA A 84 6.17 -1.77 5.73
C ALA A 84 5.08 -0.77 6.15
N GLY A 85 4.59 0.07 5.22
CA GLY A 85 3.48 1.00 5.45
C GLY A 85 2.20 0.30 5.87
N ASN A 86 1.83 -0.81 5.23
CA ASN A 86 0.65 -1.59 5.60
C ASN A 86 0.80 -2.21 7.00
N ILE A 87 1.98 -2.75 7.33
CA ILE A 87 2.25 -3.38 8.62
C ILE A 87 2.18 -2.35 9.75
N ILE A 88 2.84 -1.20 9.61
CA ILE A 88 2.81 -0.17 10.66
C ILE A 88 1.41 0.39 10.85
N ASN A 89 0.63 0.54 9.78
CA ASN A 89 -0.76 0.94 9.88
C ASN A 89 -1.58 -0.09 10.68
N ASP A 90 -1.45 -1.39 10.40
CA ASP A 90 -2.19 -2.44 11.12
C ASP A 90 -1.74 -2.56 12.60
N ILE A 91 -0.48 -2.18 12.95
CA ILE A 91 -0.02 -2.10 14.35
C ILE A 91 -0.74 -0.99 15.11
N TYR A 92 -0.86 0.21 14.51
CA TYR A 92 -1.54 1.34 15.15
C TYR A 92 -3.07 1.23 15.14
N ASP A 93 -3.66 0.41 14.25
CA ASP A 93 -5.09 0.26 14.06
C ASP A 93 -5.74 -0.83 14.92
N VAL A 94 -4.99 -1.59 15.70
CA VAL A 94 -5.51 -2.76 16.42
C VAL A 94 -6.78 -2.44 17.23
N GLU A 95 -6.80 -1.36 18.00
CA GLU A 95 -7.93 -0.98 18.84
C GLU A 95 -9.16 -0.57 18.02
N THR A 96 -8.95 0.26 16.99
CA THR A 96 -10.03 0.72 16.09
C THR A 96 -10.60 -0.42 15.26
N ASP A 97 -9.73 -1.28 14.72
CA ASP A 97 -10.14 -2.43 13.92
C ASP A 97 -10.85 -3.52 14.76
N LEU A 98 -10.57 -3.63 16.05
CA LEU A 98 -11.33 -4.50 16.95
C LEU A 98 -12.80 -4.06 17.07
N VAL A 99 -13.09 -2.78 16.92
CA VAL A 99 -14.46 -2.24 16.89
C VAL A 99 -15.08 -2.38 15.50
N ASN A 100 -14.42 -1.86 14.46
CA ASN A 100 -14.98 -1.77 13.11
C ASN A 100 -14.97 -3.10 12.37
N ARG A 101 -13.87 -3.88 12.46
CA ARG A 101 -13.63 -5.07 11.65
C ARG A 101 -12.93 -6.19 12.42
N PRO A 102 -13.51 -6.68 13.55
CA PRO A 102 -12.83 -7.61 14.47
C PRO A 102 -12.33 -8.90 13.80
N SER A 103 -12.95 -9.34 12.71
CA SER A 103 -12.53 -10.54 11.97
C SER A 103 -11.28 -10.33 11.10
N LYS A 104 -10.89 -9.08 10.82
CA LYS A 104 -9.74 -8.74 9.97
C LYS A 104 -8.47 -8.44 10.76
N VAL A 105 -8.56 -8.26 12.07
CA VAL A 105 -7.41 -7.99 12.94
C VAL A 105 -6.45 -9.18 12.93
N VAL A 106 -5.21 -8.93 12.49
CA VAL A 106 -4.13 -9.90 12.37
C VAL A 106 -3.13 -9.75 13.51
N VAL A 107 -2.72 -8.52 13.83
CA VAL A 107 -1.77 -8.18 14.90
C VAL A 107 -2.41 -8.45 16.27
N GLY A 108 -1.69 -9.12 17.16
CA GLY A 108 -2.20 -9.54 18.48
C GLY A 108 -3.06 -10.80 18.45
N LYS A 109 -3.50 -11.27 17.26
CA LYS A 109 -4.29 -12.52 17.11
C LYS A 109 -3.51 -13.63 16.44
N SER A 110 -3.08 -13.43 15.20
CA SER A 110 -2.38 -14.43 14.38
C SER A 110 -0.88 -14.17 14.31
N ILE A 111 -0.47 -12.93 14.45
CA ILE A 111 0.93 -12.47 14.46
C ILE A 111 1.14 -11.64 15.71
N SER A 112 2.21 -11.94 16.48
CA SER A 112 2.55 -11.14 17.66
C SER A 112 2.95 -9.71 17.25
N GLU A 113 2.68 -8.75 18.10
CA GLU A 113 3.06 -7.35 17.88
C GLU A 113 4.57 -7.23 17.65
N LYS A 114 5.39 -7.95 18.43
CA LYS A 114 6.84 -8.00 18.25
C LYS A 114 7.24 -8.49 16.86
N THR A 115 6.58 -9.53 16.34
CA THR A 115 6.84 -10.05 14.99
C THR A 115 6.43 -9.03 13.94
N ALA A 116 5.30 -8.34 14.11
CA ALA A 116 4.86 -7.29 13.20
C ALA A 116 5.87 -6.14 13.14
N TYR A 117 6.39 -5.67 14.29
CA TYR A 117 7.44 -4.64 14.31
C TYR A 117 8.74 -5.11 13.62
N ILE A 118 9.17 -6.36 13.83
CA ILE A 118 10.35 -6.91 13.14
C ILE A 118 10.13 -6.91 11.63
N LEU A 119 8.97 -7.35 11.15
CA LEU A 119 8.62 -7.35 9.73
C LEU A 119 8.59 -5.92 9.16
N PHE A 120 7.97 -4.98 9.88
CA PHE A 120 7.97 -3.57 9.50
C PHE A 120 9.38 -3.03 9.29
N ILE A 121 10.27 -3.20 10.28
CA ILE A 121 11.66 -2.73 10.20
C ILE A 121 12.40 -3.42 9.05
N THR A 122 12.23 -4.73 8.90
CA THR A 122 12.91 -5.51 7.86
C THR A 122 12.51 -5.04 6.46
N PHE A 123 11.22 -4.93 6.17
CA PHE A 123 10.74 -4.46 4.87
C PHE A 123 11.15 -3.01 4.60
N ASN A 124 11.09 -2.15 5.61
CA ASN A 124 11.50 -0.76 5.50
C ASN A 124 12.99 -0.63 5.16
N VAL A 125 13.85 -1.28 5.94
CA VAL A 125 15.31 -1.24 5.74
C VAL A 125 15.70 -1.83 4.38
N VAL A 126 15.13 -2.98 4.00
CA VAL A 126 15.39 -3.59 2.69
C VAL A 126 14.97 -2.65 1.56
N GLY A 127 13.77 -2.08 1.61
CA GLY A 127 13.27 -1.15 0.59
C GLY A 127 14.15 0.08 0.45
N VAL A 128 14.55 0.71 1.56
CA VAL A 128 15.39 1.90 1.59
C VAL A 128 16.84 1.58 1.11
N LEU A 129 17.41 0.44 1.48
CA LEU A 129 18.74 0.02 1.01
C LEU A 129 18.76 -0.25 -0.50
N ILE A 130 17.71 -0.88 -1.04
CA ILE A 130 17.56 -1.04 -2.49
C ILE A 130 17.47 0.33 -3.16
N GLY A 131 16.68 1.25 -2.60
CA GLY A 131 16.56 2.63 -3.09
C GLY A 131 17.90 3.38 -3.07
N PHE A 132 18.72 3.20 -2.03
CA PHE A 132 20.08 3.73 -1.97
C PHE A 132 20.95 3.18 -3.09
N TYR A 133 20.96 1.86 -3.28
CA TYR A 133 21.69 1.21 -4.36
C TYR A 133 21.28 1.75 -5.73
N LEU A 134 19.98 1.82 -6.01
CA LEU A 134 19.44 2.32 -7.29
C LEU A 134 19.81 3.78 -7.54
N SER A 135 19.75 4.63 -6.54
CA SER A 135 20.11 6.06 -6.65
C SER A 135 21.57 6.26 -7.08
N ASN A 136 22.47 5.41 -6.55
CA ASN A 136 23.87 5.41 -6.97
C ASN A 136 24.03 4.78 -8.36
N LEU A 137 23.30 3.71 -8.67
CA LEU A 137 23.37 3.03 -9.98
C LEU A 137 22.99 4.00 -11.12
N VAL A 138 21.99 4.85 -10.93
CA VAL A 138 21.56 5.84 -11.94
C VAL A 138 22.37 7.14 -11.90
N GLY A 139 23.42 7.23 -11.07
CA GLY A 139 24.27 8.41 -10.94
C GLY A 139 23.57 9.63 -10.31
N ARG A 140 22.51 9.41 -9.56
CA ARG A 140 21.71 10.46 -8.90
C ARG A 140 21.52 10.15 -7.42
N SER A 141 22.60 10.21 -6.65
CA SER A 141 22.59 9.84 -5.21
C SER A 141 21.52 10.59 -4.40
N GLY A 142 21.16 11.82 -4.76
CA GLY A 142 20.08 12.56 -4.12
C GLY A 142 18.68 11.89 -4.21
N PHE A 143 18.45 11.01 -5.17
CA PHE A 143 17.18 10.29 -5.30
C PHE A 143 16.90 9.34 -4.11
N PHE A 144 17.93 8.96 -3.38
CA PHE A 144 17.79 8.20 -2.14
C PHE A 144 16.84 8.88 -1.14
N ALA A 145 16.85 10.22 -1.07
CA ALA A 145 15.98 10.95 -0.19
C ALA A 145 14.48 10.66 -0.43
N ILE A 146 14.09 10.30 -1.66
CA ILE A 146 12.70 9.96 -2.00
C ILE A 146 12.23 8.74 -1.18
N PHE A 147 13.04 7.69 -1.12
CA PHE A 147 12.69 6.48 -0.37
C PHE A 147 12.61 6.73 1.13
N VAL A 148 13.54 7.54 1.67
CA VAL A 148 13.53 7.93 3.09
C VAL A 148 12.29 8.78 3.41
N ILE A 149 11.96 9.76 2.56
CA ILE A 149 10.78 10.62 2.76
C ILE A 149 9.49 9.81 2.68
N ILE A 150 9.34 8.92 1.69
CA ILE A 150 8.15 8.07 1.56
C ILE A 150 8.01 7.17 2.80
N SER A 151 9.10 6.54 3.24
CA SER A 151 9.12 5.70 4.43
C SER A 151 8.73 6.47 5.70
N ALA A 152 9.31 7.66 5.89
CA ALA A 152 8.99 8.53 7.02
C ALA A 152 7.51 8.99 6.96
N LEU A 153 7.02 9.36 5.79
CA LEU A 153 5.62 9.80 5.61
C LEU A 153 4.63 8.66 5.89
N LEU A 154 4.94 7.42 5.51
CA LEU A 154 4.12 6.25 5.86
C LEU A 154 4.04 6.03 7.38
N TYR A 155 5.17 6.18 8.08
CA TYR A 155 5.19 6.09 9.54
C TYR A 155 4.37 7.22 10.20
N VAL A 156 4.60 8.47 9.78
CA VAL A 156 3.87 9.64 10.30
C VAL A 156 2.37 9.55 9.97
N TYR A 157 2.02 9.02 8.78
CA TYR A 157 0.64 8.75 8.42
C TYR A 157 -0.01 7.78 9.40
N ALA A 158 0.60 6.61 9.63
CA ALA A 158 0.05 5.57 10.49
C ALA A 158 -0.07 6.00 11.97
N SER A 159 0.93 6.77 12.47
CA SER A 159 1.00 7.16 13.87
C SER A 159 0.20 8.43 14.21
N TYR A 160 0.01 9.34 13.27
CA TYR A 160 -0.57 10.66 13.55
C TYR A 160 -1.56 11.17 12.50
N LEU A 161 -1.17 11.27 11.21
CA LEU A 161 -1.99 11.96 10.20
C LEU A 161 -3.33 11.29 9.95
N LYS A 162 -3.38 9.98 10.09
CA LYS A 162 -4.60 9.18 9.93
C LYS A 162 -5.74 9.62 10.88
N GLN A 163 -5.40 10.16 12.04
CA GLN A 163 -6.39 10.63 13.03
C GLN A 163 -6.90 12.03 12.74
N THR A 164 -6.44 12.66 11.67
CA THR A 164 -6.78 14.04 11.31
C THR A 164 -7.67 14.07 10.08
N LEU A 165 -8.75 14.86 10.15
CA LEU A 165 -9.69 15.05 9.04
C LEU A 165 -8.95 15.48 7.76
N LEU A 166 -9.13 14.74 6.67
CA LEU A 166 -8.58 14.98 5.33
C LEU A 166 -7.04 14.94 5.20
N LEU A 167 -6.25 15.32 6.21
CA LEU A 167 -4.78 15.32 6.07
C LEU A 167 -4.24 13.91 5.88
N GLY A 168 -4.81 12.92 6.58
CA GLY A 168 -4.49 11.51 6.37
C GLY A 168 -4.81 11.06 4.94
N ASN A 169 -6.00 11.42 4.45
CA ASN A 169 -6.47 11.04 3.11
C ASN A 169 -5.61 11.66 2.01
N ILE A 170 -5.19 12.93 2.19
CA ILE A 170 -4.26 13.61 1.29
C ILE A 170 -2.89 12.90 1.32
N ALA A 171 -2.35 12.61 2.50
CA ALA A 171 -1.04 11.99 2.64
C ALA A 171 -0.96 10.62 1.96
N ILE A 172 -1.94 9.73 2.23
CA ILE A 172 -1.96 8.40 1.60
C ILE A 172 -2.20 8.49 0.09
N SER A 173 -3.00 9.45 -0.39
CA SER A 173 -3.24 9.65 -1.82
C SER A 173 -1.99 10.18 -2.54
N ILE A 174 -1.20 11.04 -1.91
CA ILE A 174 0.13 11.45 -2.41
C ILE A 174 1.05 10.23 -2.51
N LEU A 175 1.08 9.36 -1.51
CA LEU A 175 1.91 8.16 -1.52
C LEU A 175 1.52 7.19 -2.65
N VAL A 176 0.23 7.06 -2.94
CA VAL A 176 -0.26 6.30 -4.11
C VAL A 176 0.21 6.94 -5.42
N ALA A 177 0.09 8.25 -5.57
CA ALA A 177 0.60 8.97 -6.75
C ALA A 177 2.12 8.82 -6.91
N MET A 178 2.88 8.88 -5.81
CA MET A 178 4.33 8.70 -5.81
C MET A 178 4.76 7.31 -6.29
N SER A 179 3.94 6.27 -6.10
CA SER A 179 4.24 4.92 -6.61
C SER A 179 4.29 4.85 -8.15
N ILE A 180 3.61 5.77 -8.84
CA ILE A 180 3.66 5.96 -10.29
C ILE A 180 4.85 6.86 -10.66
N LEU A 181 4.99 8.01 -10.00
CA LEU A 181 5.99 9.02 -10.34
C LEU A 181 7.42 8.51 -10.14
N ILE A 182 7.67 7.61 -9.19
CA ILE A 182 9.00 7.06 -8.94
C ILE A 182 9.56 6.32 -10.17
N VAL A 183 8.69 5.72 -11.00
CA VAL A 183 9.11 5.10 -12.27
C VAL A 183 9.66 6.17 -13.21
N GLY A 184 8.95 7.28 -13.38
CA GLY A 184 9.41 8.40 -14.21
C GLY A 184 10.69 9.03 -13.69
N VAL A 185 10.82 9.19 -12.37
CA VAL A 185 12.03 9.73 -11.74
C VAL A 185 13.26 8.87 -12.03
N PHE A 186 13.15 7.55 -11.94
CA PHE A 186 14.28 6.63 -12.13
C PHE A 186 14.54 6.24 -13.58
N GLU A 187 13.51 6.26 -14.44
CA GLU A 187 13.65 5.88 -15.85
C GLU A 187 13.93 7.07 -16.77
N LEU A 188 13.33 8.22 -16.52
CA LEU A 188 13.38 9.32 -17.48
C LEU A 188 14.39 10.41 -17.10
N ILE A 189 14.46 10.82 -15.83
CA ILE A 189 15.25 11.98 -15.41
C ILE A 189 16.76 11.77 -15.56
N PRO A 190 17.36 10.59 -15.23
CA PRO A 190 18.80 10.44 -15.28
C PRO A 190 19.42 10.57 -16.68
N VAL A 191 18.64 10.26 -17.72
CA VAL A 191 19.10 10.21 -19.14
C VAL A 191 18.62 11.39 -19.98
N ILE A 192 18.14 12.47 -19.33
CA ILE A 192 17.75 13.70 -20.04
C ILE A 192 19.00 14.34 -20.69
N THR A 193 18.89 14.64 -21.98
CA THR A 193 19.87 15.37 -22.79
C THR A 193 19.17 16.52 -23.52
N SER A 194 19.92 17.44 -24.12
CA SER A 194 19.35 18.52 -24.96
C SER A 194 18.56 18.00 -26.17
N GLN A 195 18.84 16.80 -26.63
CA GLN A 195 18.20 16.20 -27.81
C GLN A 195 16.85 15.56 -27.46
N ASN A 196 16.76 14.83 -26.33
CA ASN A 196 15.56 14.09 -25.95
C ASN A 196 14.68 14.79 -24.91
N GLN A 197 15.07 15.96 -24.42
CA GLN A 197 14.41 16.66 -23.32
C GLN A 197 12.89 16.82 -23.53
N THR A 198 12.46 17.22 -24.71
CA THR A 198 11.03 17.43 -25.04
C THR A 198 10.25 16.13 -24.90
N THR A 199 10.78 15.04 -25.46
CA THR A 199 10.16 13.71 -25.38
C THR A 199 10.11 13.21 -23.95
N GLN A 200 11.22 13.32 -23.20
CA GLN A 200 11.28 12.90 -21.79
C GLN A 200 10.24 13.64 -20.93
N PHE A 201 10.13 14.95 -21.07
CA PHE A 201 9.12 15.73 -20.34
C PHE A 201 7.69 15.40 -20.77
N THR A 202 7.45 15.10 -22.04
CA THR A 202 6.14 14.66 -22.51
C THR A 202 5.69 13.38 -21.82
N PHE A 203 6.57 12.37 -21.76
CA PHE A 203 6.27 11.13 -21.06
C PHE A 203 6.19 11.32 -19.55
N PHE A 204 7.01 12.17 -18.95
CA PHE A 204 6.91 12.48 -17.52
C PHE A 204 5.59 13.19 -17.21
N LYS A 205 5.13 14.11 -18.05
CA LYS A 205 3.82 14.78 -17.91
C LYS A 205 2.68 13.77 -18.00
N LEU A 206 2.75 12.82 -18.91
CA LEU A 206 1.76 11.74 -18.99
C LEU A 206 1.71 10.91 -17.70
N LEU A 207 2.86 10.59 -17.09
CA LEU A 207 2.89 9.94 -15.78
C LEU A 207 2.30 10.82 -14.67
N LEU A 208 2.52 12.14 -14.75
CA LEU A 208 1.93 13.08 -13.80
C LEU A 208 0.40 13.09 -13.90
N ASP A 209 -0.14 13.04 -15.13
CA ASP A 209 -1.59 12.94 -15.33
C ASP A 209 -2.15 11.65 -14.74
N TYR A 210 -1.51 10.49 -14.95
CA TYR A 210 -1.89 9.23 -14.28
C TYR A 210 -1.76 9.31 -12.75
N ALA A 211 -0.73 9.95 -12.24
CA ALA A 211 -0.53 10.13 -10.80
C ALA A 211 -1.62 11.01 -10.18
N ILE A 212 -2.05 12.07 -10.87
CA ILE A 212 -3.18 12.91 -10.46
C ILE A 212 -4.48 12.10 -10.43
N PHE A 213 -4.76 11.28 -11.45
CA PHE A 213 -5.92 10.39 -11.44
C PHE A 213 -5.86 9.40 -10.29
N ALA A 214 -4.71 8.78 -10.04
CA ALA A 214 -4.54 7.85 -8.92
C ALA A 214 -4.74 8.55 -7.58
N PHE A 215 -4.23 9.77 -7.41
CA PHE A 215 -4.47 10.61 -6.25
C PHE A 215 -5.96 10.87 -6.02
N LEU A 216 -6.68 11.33 -7.05
CA LEU A 216 -8.11 11.66 -6.93
C LEU A 216 -8.96 10.42 -6.63
N ILE A 217 -8.72 9.30 -7.31
CA ILE A 217 -9.44 8.05 -7.06
C ILE A 217 -9.18 7.55 -5.64
N ASN A 218 -7.91 7.61 -5.18
CA ASN A 218 -7.61 7.20 -3.81
C ASN A 218 -8.20 8.15 -2.77
N MET A 219 -8.23 9.46 -3.02
CA MET A 219 -8.93 10.43 -2.15
C MET A 219 -10.39 10.06 -1.95
N VAL A 220 -11.13 9.78 -3.04
CA VAL A 220 -12.52 9.36 -2.97
C VAL A 220 -12.66 8.06 -2.18
N ARG A 221 -11.78 7.08 -2.43
CA ARG A 221 -11.77 5.80 -1.72
C ARG A 221 -11.56 5.97 -0.21
N GLU A 222 -10.60 6.80 0.20
CA GLU A 222 -10.34 7.02 1.64
C GLU A 222 -11.50 7.77 2.31
N ILE A 223 -12.10 8.79 1.66
CA ILE A 223 -13.28 9.46 2.19
C ILE A 223 -14.46 8.48 2.38
N ILE A 224 -14.70 7.59 1.40
CA ILE A 224 -15.76 6.57 1.53
C ILE A 224 -15.46 5.63 2.71
N LYS A 225 -14.20 5.25 2.88
CA LYS A 225 -13.77 4.40 3.97
C LYS A 225 -13.98 5.06 5.34
N ASP A 226 -13.68 6.35 5.47
CA ASP A 226 -13.90 7.10 6.71
C ASP A 226 -15.41 7.15 7.05
N ILE A 227 -16.28 7.32 6.05
CA ILE A 227 -17.73 7.25 6.24
C ILE A 227 -18.17 5.86 6.73
N GLU A 228 -17.57 4.78 6.23
CA GLU A 228 -17.87 3.41 6.68
C GLU A 228 -17.36 3.13 8.11
N ASP A 229 -16.26 3.75 8.53
CA ASP A 229 -15.57 3.47 9.78
C ASP A 229 -15.95 4.46 10.92
N VAL A 230 -16.89 5.40 10.68
CA VAL A 230 -17.27 6.51 11.58
C VAL A 230 -17.54 6.08 13.04
N ASP A 231 -18.23 4.95 13.24
CA ASP A 231 -18.58 4.48 14.59
C ASP A 231 -17.37 4.07 15.42
N GLY A 232 -16.35 3.45 14.80
CA GLY A 232 -15.13 3.05 15.46
C GLY A 232 -14.17 4.20 15.67
N ASP A 233 -14.08 5.09 14.71
CA ASP A 233 -13.26 6.29 14.78
C ASP A 233 -13.74 7.21 15.90
N TYR A 234 -15.05 7.42 16.04
CA TYR A 234 -15.64 8.19 17.13
C TYR A 234 -15.32 7.57 18.51
N LYS A 235 -15.45 6.25 18.66
CA LYS A 235 -15.12 5.54 19.92
C LYS A 235 -13.63 5.60 20.27
N SER A 236 -12.77 5.72 19.26
CA SER A 236 -11.31 5.81 19.41
C SER A 236 -10.82 7.26 19.54
N GLY A 237 -11.74 8.26 19.54
CA GLY A 237 -11.42 9.69 19.67
C GLY A 237 -10.75 10.29 18.43
N MET A 238 -10.91 9.67 17.27
CA MET A 238 -10.41 10.20 16.00
C MET A 238 -11.39 11.23 15.40
N ASN A 239 -10.87 12.31 14.83
CA ASN A 239 -11.62 13.28 14.05
C ASN A 239 -11.45 12.97 12.56
N THR A 240 -12.23 12.01 12.06
CA THR A 240 -12.26 11.62 10.64
C THR A 240 -13.60 11.98 10.00
#